data_0b4b77bece51357de4340ebdbbc0217d
#
_entry.id   0b4b77bece51357de4340ebdbbc0217d
#
_cell.length_a   1.000
_cell.length_b   1.000
_cell.length_c   1.000
_cell.angle_alpha   90.00
_cell.angle_beta   90.00
_cell.angle_gamma   90.00
#
_symmetry.space_group_name_H-M   'P 1'
#
loop_
_entity.id
_entity.type
_entity.pdbx_description
1 polymer ?
#
loop_
_entity_poly.entity_id
_entity_poly.type
_entity_poly.pdbx_seq_one_letter_code
_entity_poly.pdbx_strand_id
1 'polypeptide(L)'
;MKRVLWITPSILPSSGGQAMHSLGYIRALSKVCELKVIARATLGELKQVESDSSMFQGLDVTLVRAYKFNSKFNKVRQPISKWISHNSGVMVPYRNIANTIKNVVKNFEPDIVVIDYIGMYNYYTLTKKMCPHARFVYVSHNVEFKNFTDIKTSAEKKSFASNFWIEKRKKYEERMLCESDASLCISNSDIDIFKAEFPTTKKLVFAKPLIKFAKIKSKEDLRKFGKKLLVVGSMDWYPNVNGIEWFVEDVFIPLAKSDPEYKLYLVGRKPDDRIKKLGEKCENIIVTGSVDSVDPYYKECDVSIIPVFEGTGAKIKVLESLGKGIPTVCSDFAAKDYLLNNGEMMVVPQNAKAFESAINKLKSSLETRMAIYDKMEQYMENYYEINPEIVKLFE
;
A
#
# COMPACT_ATOMS: atom_id res chain seq x y z
N MET A 1 -8.42 6.63 -29.48
CA MET A 1 -8.06 6.25 -28.10
C MET A 1 -6.86 5.34 -28.14
N LYS A 2 -5.88 5.50 -27.24
CA LYS A 2 -4.75 4.58 -27.12
C LYS A 2 -5.20 3.24 -26.54
N ARG A 3 -4.64 2.14 -27.03
CA ARG A 3 -4.85 0.79 -26.53
C ARG A 3 -3.83 0.48 -25.45
N VAL A 4 -4.29 0.26 -24.23
CA VAL A 4 -3.44 0.08 -23.03
C VAL A 4 -3.61 -1.32 -22.47
N LEU A 5 -2.51 -2.04 -22.30
CA LEU A 5 -2.47 -3.32 -21.61
C LEU A 5 -1.85 -3.14 -20.21
N TRP A 6 -2.64 -3.35 -19.16
CA TRP A 6 -2.19 -3.27 -17.77
C TRP A 6 -1.95 -4.66 -17.19
N ILE A 7 -0.74 -4.95 -16.74
CA ILE A 7 -0.36 -6.26 -16.18
C ILE A 7 0.01 -6.08 -14.71
N THR A 8 -0.74 -6.72 -13.81
CA THR A 8 -0.64 -6.51 -12.36
C THR A 8 -0.68 -7.83 -11.57
N PRO A 9 -0.04 -7.91 -10.38
CA PRO A 9 -0.12 -9.09 -9.52
C PRO A 9 -1.49 -9.30 -8.87
N SER A 10 -2.24 -8.23 -8.60
CA SER A 10 -3.62 -8.27 -8.08
C SER A 10 -4.28 -6.90 -8.19
N ILE A 11 -5.61 -6.87 -8.30
CA ILE A 11 -6.44 -5.66 -8.30
C ILE A 11 -7.61 -5.76 -7.32
N LEU A 12 -7.68 -6.82 -6.52
CA LEU A 12 -8.74 -6.95 -5.54
C LEU A 12 -8.42 -6.16 -4.26
N PRO A 13 -9.37 -5.36 -3.73
CA PRO A 13 -9.16 -4.58 -2.51
C PRO A 13 -8.71 -5.43 -1.31
N SER A 14 -9.18 -6.67 -1.21
CA SER A 14 -8.77 -7.65 -0.18
C SER A 14 -7.28 -7.99 -0.22
N SER A 15 -6.59 -7.73 -1.35
CA SER A 15 -5.14 -7.94 -1.50
C SER A 15 -4.28 -6.82 -0.88
N GLY A 16 -4.90 -5.70 -0.47
CA GLY A 16 -4.23 -4.60 0.24
C GLY A 16 -4.04 -3.33 -0.58
N GLY A 17 -3.33 -2.36 0.01
CA GLY A 17 -3.19 -1.00 -0.52
C GLY A 17 -2.63 -0.91 -1.93
N GLN A 18 -1.69 -1.77 -2.30
CA GLN A 18 -1.15 -1.85 -3.67
C GLN A 18 -2.26 -2.13 -4.69
N ALA A 19 -3.07 -3.16 -4.47
CA ALA A 19 -4.16 -3.53 -5.37
C ALA A 19 -5.23 -2.43 -5.44
N MET A 20 -5.53 -1.79 -4.32
CA MET A 20 -6.47 -0.65 -4.26
C MET A 20 -5.96 0.54 -5.08
N HIS A 21 -4.67 0.86 -4.97
CA HIS A 21 -4.03 1.90 -5.76
C HIS A 21 -4.14 1.61 -7.26
N SER A 22 -3.74 0.40 -7.69
CA SER A 22 -3.82 -0.03 -9.08
C SER A 22 -5.24 0.05 -9.61
N LEU A 23 -6.23 -0.44 -8.88
CA LEU A 23 -7.64 -0.37 -9.25
C LEU A 23 -8.14 1.07 -9.40
N GLY A 24 -7.70 1.98 -8.53
CA GLY A 24 -8.01 3.41 -8.62
C GLY A 24 -7.56 4.02 -9.95
N TYR A 25 -6.32 3.76 -10.36
CA TYR A 25 -5.78 4.22 -11.65
C TYR A 25 -6.42 3.54 -12.85
N ILE A 26 -6.66 2.23 -12.79
CA ILE A 26 -7.37 1.49 -13.83
C ILE A 26 -8.74 2.11 -14.10
N ARG A 27 -9.52 2.41 -13.05
CA ARG A 27 -10.82 3.07 -13.15
C ARG A 27 -10.75 4.50 -13.71
N ALA A 28 -9.72 5.25 -13.32
CA ALA A 28 -9.56 6.62 -13.81
C ALA A 28 -9.15 6.64 -15.29
N LEU A 29 -8.18 5.80 -15.68
CA LEU A 29 -7.63 5.75 -17.02
C LEU A 29 -8.56 5.05 -18.03
N SER A 30 -9.43 4.11 -17.62
CA SER A 30 -10.42 3.50 -18.49
C SER A 30 -11.41 4.49 -19.13
N LYS A 31 -11.46 5.72 -18.61
CA LYS A 31 -12.29 6.81 -19.15
C LYS A 31 -11.61 7.55 -20.31
N VAL A 32 -10.28 7.43 -20.45
CA VAL A 32 -9.48 8.19 -21.43
C VAL A 32 -8.75 7.31 -22.44
N CYS A 33 -8.66 6.01 -22.21
CA CYS A 33 -8.04 5.05 -23.12
C CYS A 33 -8.83 3.73 -23.19
N GLU A 34 -8.60 2.93 -24.24
CA GLU A 34 -9.10 1.56 -24.31
C GLU A 34 -8.18 0.66 -23.46
N LEU A 35 -8.66 0.22 -22.31
CA LEU A 35 -7.86 -0.44 -21.29
C LEU A 35 -8.23 -1.91 -21.13
N LYS A 36 -7.26 -2.81 -21.30
CA LYS A 36 -7.35 -4.22 -20.94
C LYS A 36 -6.45 -4.53 -19.75
N VAL A 37 -6.98 -5.24 -18.78
CA VAL A 37 -6.25 -5.60 -17.54
C VAL A 37 -6.04 -7.11 -17.48
N ILE A 38 -4.81 -7.53 -17.24
CA ILE A 38 -4.49 -8.91 -16.87
C ILE A 38 -3.97 -8.91 -15.44
N ALA A 39 -4.73 -9.53 -14.55
CA ALA A 39 -4.35 -9.66 -13.15
C ALA A 39 -4.26 -11.14 -12.75
N ARG A 40 -3.25 -11.45 -11.93
CA ARG A 40 -3.18 -12.74 -11.28
C ARG A 40 -4.23 -12.82 -10.17
N ALA A 41 -4.87 -13.98 -10.04
CA ALA A 41 -5.80 -14.23 -8.93
C ALA A 41 -5.53 -15.57 -8.24
N THR A 42 -5.77 -15.61 -6.94
CA THR A 42 -5.87 -16.85 -6.15
C THR A 42 -7.25 -17.46 -6.31
N LEU A 43 -7.45 -18.71 -5.86
CA LEU A 43 -8.76 -19.34 -5.89
C LEU A 43 -9.79 -18.61 -5.02
N GLY A 44 -9.36 -18.09 -3.86
CA GLY A 44 -10.23 -17.31 -2.96
C GLY A 44 -10.69 -16.00 -3.60
N GLU A 45 -9.77 -15.29 -4.25
CA GLU A 45 -10.07 -14.06 -4.98
C GLU A 45 -11.02 -14.30 -6.16
N LEU A 46 -10.89 -15.38 -6.91
CA LEU A 46 -11.82 -15.73 -7.98
C LEU A 46 -13.25 -15.96 -7.43
N LYS A 47 -13.38 -16.69 -6.32
CA LYS A 47 -14.68 -16.89 -5.67
C LYS A 47 -15.31 -15.59 -5.17
N GLN A 48 -14.48 -14.66 -4.66
CA GLN A 48 -14.95 -13.34 -4.24
C GLN A 48 -15.54 -12.54 -5.41
N VAL A 49 -14.90 -12.59 -6.57
CA VAL A 49 -15.40 -11.92 -7.80
C VAL A 49 -16.65 -12.61 -8.36
N GLU A 50 -16.72 -13.94 -8.27
CA GLU A 50 -17.93 -14.69 -8.62
C GLU A 50 -19.13 -14.31 -7.74
N SER A 51 -18.90 -14.00 -6.45
CA SER A 51 -19.94 -13.57 -5.52
C SER A 51 -20.33 -12.09 -5.67
N ASP A 52 -19.43 -11.24 -6.20
CA ASP A 52 -19.69 -9.82 -6.46
C ASP A 52 -19.18 -9.42 -7.85
N SER A 53 -20.00 -9.64 -8.87
CA SER A 53 -19.70 -9.29 -10.27
C SER A 53 -19.64 -7.77 -10.52
N SER A 54 -20.13 -6.95 -9.60
CA SER A 54 -20.12 -5.48 -9.75
C SER A 54 -18.74 -4.87 -9.54
N MET A 55 -17.82 -5.60 -8.92
CA MET A 55 -16.49 -5.13 -8.52
C MET A 55 -15.67 -4.53 -9.69
N PHE A 56 -15.81 -5.08 -10.89
CA PHE A 56 -15.12 -4.63 -12.11
C PHE A 56 -16.07 -4.12 -13.18
N GLN A 57 -17.26 -3.68 -12.79
CA GLN A 57 -18.22 -3.15 -13.75
C GLN A 57 -17.62 -2.01 -14.58
N GLY A 58 -17.77 -2.11 -15.92
CA GLY A 58 -17.21 -1.13 -16.86
C GLY A 58 -15.71 -1.28 -17.15
N LEU A 59 -15.04 -2.34 -16.66
CA LEU A 59 -13.62 -2.62 -16.92
C LEU A 59 -13.44 -3.95 -17.66
N ASP A 60 -12.54 -3.99 -18.64
CA ASP A 60 -12.11 -5.22 -19.33
C ASP A 60 -10.99 -5.90 -18.53
N VAL A 61 -11.37 -6.79 -17.62
CA VAL A 61 -10.45 -7.45 -16.68
C VAL A 61 -10.43 -8.96 -16.94
N THR A 62 -9.24 -9.47 -17.21
CA THR A 62 -8.95 -10.91 -17.27
C THR A 62 -8.22 -11.35 -16.01
N LEU A 63 -8.90 -12.06 -15.11
CA LEU A 63 -8.30 -12.68 -13.95
C LEU A 63 -7.70 -14.03 -14.32
N VAL A 64 -6.42 -14.20 -14.10
CA VAL A 64 -5.71 -15.44 -14.43
C VAL A 64 -5.26 -16.16 -13.16
N ARG A 65 -5.84 -17.33 -12.94
CA ARG A 65 -5.45 -18.17 -11.81
C ARG A 65 -4.00 -18.64 -11.96
N ALA A 66 -3.18 -18.39 -10.94
CA ALA A 66 -1.88 -19.03 -10.82
C ALA A 66 -2.10 -20.51 -10.52
N TYR A 67 -1.80 -21.39 -11.48
CA TYR A 67 -1.97 -22.84 -11.29
C TYR A 67 -1.05 -23.35 -10.19
N LYS A 68 -1.64 -24.00 -9.17
CA LYS A 68 -0.93 -25.00 -8.39
C LYS A 68 -0.88 -26.29 -9.23
N PHE A 69 0.25 -26.61 -9.78
CA PHE A 69 0.43 -27.87 -10.48
C PHE A 69 0.33 -29.06 -9.50
N ASN A 70 -0.53 -30.01 -9.76
CA ASN A 70 -0.76 -31.20 -8.91
C ASN A 70 0.22 -32.39 -9.16
N SER A 71 1.37 -32.19 -9.78
CA SER A 71 2.32 -33.26 -10.02
C SER A 71 3.37 -33.38 -8.92
N LYS A 72 3.90 -34.60 -8.70
CA LYS A 72 4.98 -34.87 -7.74
C LYS A 72 6.21 -33.98 -7.95
N PHE A 73 6.51 -33.60 -9.21
CA PHE A 73 7.56 -32.64 -9.57
C PHE A 73 7.36 -31.24 -8.98
N ASN A 74 6.14 -30.86 -8.70
CA ASN A 74 5.80 -29.52 -8.18
C ASN A 74 5.97 -29.40 -6.67
N LYS A 75 5.98 -30.51 -5.92
CA LYS A 75 6.28 -30.49 -4.48
C LYS A 75 7.68 -29.92 -4.19
N VAL A 76 8.63 -30.15 -5.10
CA VAL A 76 10.01 -29.62 -4.98
C VAL A 76 10.14 -28.25 -5.64
N ARG A 77 9.53 -28.05 -6.80
CA ARG A 77 9.62 -26.78 -7.57
C ARG A 77 8.94 -25.61 -6.88
N GLN A 78 7.82 -25.82 -6.18
CA GLN A 78 7.08 -24.76 -5.50
C GLN A 78 7.87 -24.08 -4.36
N PRO A 79 8.50 -24.78 -3.42
CA PRO A 79 9.32 -24.16 -2.40
C PRO A 79 10.45 -23.32 -2.99
N ILE A 80 11.16 -23.88 -3.99
CA ILE A 80 12.27 -23.20 -4.68
C ILE A 80 11.76 -21.95 -5.41
N SER A 81 10.65 -22.04 -6.13
CA SER A 81 10.03 -20.92 -6.83
C SER A 81 9.58 -19.83 -5.86
N LYS A 82 8.97 -20.19 -4.74
CA LYS A 82 8.59 -19.24 -3.67
C LYS A 82 9.84 -18.59 -3.07
N TRP A 83 10.87 -19.37 -2.78
CA TRP A 83 12.11 -18.86 -2.23
C TRP A 83 12.82 -17.90 -3.18
N ILE A 84 12.91 -18.24 -4.49
CA ILE A 84 13.45 -17.32 -5.52
C ILE A 84 12.62 -16.04 -5.59
N SER A 85 11.30 -16.14 -5.66
CA SER A 85 10.43 -14.96 -5.76
C SER A 85 10.50 -14.08 -4.51
N HIS A 86 10.54 -14.68 -3.34
CA HIS A 86 10.69 -13.96 -2.07
C HIS A 86 12.01 -13.17 -2.01
N ASN A 87 13.11 -13.81 -2.37
CA ASN A 87 14.42 -13.17 -2.29
C ASN A 87 14.68 -12.19 -3.45
N SER A 88 14.30 -12.53 -4.68
CA SER A 88 14.52 -11.65 -5.85
C SER A 88 13.51 -10.51 -5.99
N GLY A 89 12.38 -10.57 -5.30
CA GLY A 89 11.25 -9.65 -5.51
C GLY A 89 10.48 -9.86 -6.81
N VAL A 90 10.96 -10.74 -7.69
CA VAL A 90 10.39 -10.99 -9.02
C VAL A 90 9.68 -12.33 -9.02
N MET A 91 8.42 -12.35 -9.47
CA MET A 91 7.63 -13.58 -9.54
C MET A 91 8.19 -14.54 -10.61
N VAL A 92 8.29 -15.82 -10.26
CA VAL A 92 8.55 -16.86 -11.25
C VAL A 92 7.35 -16.91 -12.20
N PRO A 93 7.58 -16.85 -13.54
CA PRO A 93 6.47 -16.73 -14.49
C PRO A 93 5.61 -18.00 -14.52
N TYR A 94 4.30 -17.78 -14.55
CA TYR A 94 3.31 -18.84 -14.75
C TYR A 94 2.95 -18.94 -16.22
N ARG A 95 2.96 -20.17 -16.77
CA ARG A 95 2.73 -20.43 -18.19
C ARG A 95 1.36 -19.95 -18.68
N ASN A 96 0.32 -20.10 -17.87
CA ASN A 96 -1.02 -19.62 -18.21
C ASN A 96 -1.10 -18.10 -18.31
N ILE A 97 -0.50 -17.36 -17.36
CA ILE A 97 -0.43 -15.89 -17.42
C ILE A 97 0.35 -15.46 -18.66
N ALA A 98 1.51 -16.07 -18.92
CA ALA A 98 2.31 -15.79 -20.11
C ALA A 98 1.53 -16.05 -21.40
N ASN A 99 0.76 -17.16 -21.49
CA ASN A 99 -0.07 -17.47 -22.64
C ASN A 99 -1.24 -16.48 -22.80
N THR A 100 -1.90 -16.08 -21.71
CA THR A 100 -2.93 -15.04 -21.74
C THR A 100 -2.36 -13.71 -22.27
N ILE A 101 -1.19 -13.29 -21.74
CA ILE A 101 -0.50 -12.09 -22.23
C ILE A 101 -0.21 -12.20 -23.73
N LYS A 102 0.33 -13.33 -24.21
CA LYS A 102 0.62 -13.55 -25.63
C LYS A 102 -0.61 -13.41 -26.50
N ASN A 103 -1.73 -14.01 -26.08
CA ASN A 103 -2.99 -13.94 -26.83
C ASN A 103 -3.54 -12.51 -26.85
N VAL A 104 -3.53 -11.81 -25.72
CA VAL A 104 -3.99 -10.43 -25.66
C VAL A 104 -3.10 -9.51 -26.49
N VAL A 105 -1.78 -9.59 -26.37
CA VAL A 105 -0.86 -8.78 -27.18
C VAL A 105 -1.10 -8.97 -28.67
N LYS A 106 -1.27 -10.24 -29.14
CA LYS A 106 -1.49 -10.54 -30.55
C LYS A 106 -2.80 -9.97 -31.10
N ASN A 107 -3.88 -9.98 -30.30
CA ASN A 107 -5.19 -9.58 -30.75
C ASN A 107 -5.52 -8.11 -30.49
N PHE A 108 -4.92 -7.53 -29.46
CA PHE A 108 -5.19 -6.17 -29.02
C PHE A 108 -4.15 -5.16 -29.51
N GLU A 109 -2.93 -5.61 -29.82
CA GLU A 109 -1.82 -4.78 -30.30
C GLU A 109 -1.68 -3.47 -29.51
N PRO A 110 -1.27 -3.53 -28.22
CA PRO A 110 -1.28 -2.38 -27.35
C PRO A 110 -0.29 -1.31 -27.78
N ASP A 111 -0.69 -0.04 -27.74
CA ASP A 111 0.17 1.14 -27.91
C ASP A 111 1.02 1.38 -26.65
N ILE A 112 0.46 1.02 -25.48
CA ILE A 112 1.09 1.21 -24.18
C ILE A 112 0.94 -0.07 -23.36
N VAL A 113 2.03 -0.51 -22.71
CA VAL A 113 2.04 -1.62 -21.76
C VAL A 113 2.40 -1.08 -20.40
N VAL A 114 1.51 -1.25 -19.42
CA VAL A 114 1.76 -0.91 -18.02
C VAL A 114 2.18 -2.16 -17.26
N ILE A 115 3.34 -2.10 -16.65
CA ILE A 115 3.84 -3.15 -15.75
C ILE A 115 3.72 -2.65 -14.31
N ASP A 116 2.79 -3.21 -13.62
CA ASP A 116 2.43 -2.81 -12.28
C ASP A 116 3.14 -3.70 -11.26
N TYR A 117 4.11 -3.13 -10.56
CA TYR A 117 4.98 -3.77 -9.58
C TYR A 117 6.17 -4.54 -10.18
N ILE A 118 7.33 -4.45 -9.52
CA ILE A 118 8.57 -5.14 -9.91
C ILE A 118 8.42 -6.66 -10.02
N GLY A 119 7.52 -7.25 -9.25
CA GLY A 119 7.22 -8.68 -9.32
C GLY A 119 6.82 -9.16 -10.71
N MET A 120 6.33 -8.25 -11.56
CA MET A 120 5.93 -8.54 -12.95
C MET A 120 7.09 -8.43 -13.96
N TYR A 121 8.33 -8.25 -13.54
CA TYR A 121 9.52 -8.09 -14.40
C TYR A 121 9.65 -9.14 -15.51
N ASN A 122 9.34 -10.41 -15.21
CA ASN A 122 9.41 -11.47 -16.24
C ASN A 122 8.35 -11.29 -17.34
N TYR A 123 7.22 -10.67 -17.04
CA TYR A 123 6.18 -10.35 -18.04
C TYR A 123 6.52 -9.05 -18.78
N TYR A 124 7.24 -8.11 -18.15
CA TYR A 124 7.84 -6.97 -18.85
C TYR A 124 8.77 -7.45 -19.97
N THR A 125 9.72 -8.34 -19.66
CA THR A 125 10.66 -8.85 -20.67
C THR A 125 9.98 -9.65 -21.78
N LEU A 126 8.87 -10.35 -21.47
CA LEU A 126 8.04 -11.05 -22.45
C LEU A 126 7.34 -10.07 -23.39
N THR A 127 6.63 -9.08 -22.85
CA THR A 127 5.85 -8.12 -23.62
C THR A 127 6.75 -7.21 -24.47
N LYS A 128 7.90 -6.80 -23.94
CA LYS A 128 8.88 -5.97 -24.68
C LYS A 128 9.40 -6.68 -25.95
N LYS A 129 9.54 -8.01 -25.90
CA LYS A 129 9.91 -8.80 -27.08
C LYS A 129 8.78 -8.93 -28.10
N MET A 130 7.53 -8.92 -27.65
CA MET A 130 6.37 -9.14 -28.50
C MET A 130 5.82 -7.86 -29.13
N CYS A 131 5.89 -6.74 -28.43
CA CYS A 131 5.44 -5.43 -28.88
C CYS A 131 6.53 -4.36 -28.67
N PRO A 132 7.65 -4.43 -29.46
CA PRO A 132 8.78 -3.53 -29.27
C PRO A 132 8.44 -2.06 -29.60
N HIS A 133 7.34 -1.80 -30.30
CA HIS A 133 6.86 -0.45 -30.66
C HIS A 133 5.97 0.17 -29.57
N ALA A 134 5.47 -0.62 -28.62
CA ALA A 134 4.65 -0.11 -27.53
C ALA A 134 5.51 0.73 -26.56
N ARG A 135 4.92 1.78 -26.01
CA ARG A 135 5.52 2.51 -24.86
C ARG A 135 5.33 1.68 -23.60
N PHE A 136 6.30 1.70 -22.72
CA PHE A 136 6.28 0.97 -21.46
C PHE A 136 6.19 1.93 -20.27
N VAL A 137 5.22 1.71 -19.41
CA VAL A 137 5.04 2.46 -18.17
C VAL A 137 5.21 1.50 -16.99
N TYR A 138 6.09 1.83 -16.08
CA TYR A 138 6.27 1.08 -14.83
C TYR A 138 5.51 1.73 -13.69
N VAL A 139 4.80 0.96 -12.86
CA VAL A 139 4.19 1.45 -11.62
C VAL A 139 4.97 0.90 -10.44
N SER A 140 5.63 1.80 -9.72
CA SER A 140 6.39 1.49 -8.51
C SER A 140 5.58 1.79 -7.27
N HIS A 141 5.45 0.80 -6.38
CA HIS A 141 4.73 0.92 -5.11
C HIS A 141 5.64 1.18 -3.91
N ASN A 142 6.93 0.94 -4.07
CA ASN A 142 7.96 1.14 -3.04
C ASN A 142 9.32 1.18 -3.71
N VAL A 143 10.35 1.56 -2.96
CA VAL A 143 11.73 1.28 -3.32
C VAL A 143 12.09 -0.12 -2.82
N GLU A 144 11.89 -1.12 -3.68
CA GLU A 144 11.90 -2.53 -3.29
C GLU A 144 13.26 -3.03 -2.81
N PHE A 145 14.36 -2.59 -3.43
CA PHE A 145 15.70 -2.97 -2.96
C PHE A 145 15.98 -2.38 -1.57
N LYS A 146 15.50 -1.16 -1.26
CA LYS A 146 15.70 -0.53 0.03
C LYS A 146 14.87 -1.19 1.13
N ASN A 147 13.59 -1.44 0.87
CA ASN A 147 12.74 -2.20 1.80
C ASN A 147 13.33 -3.56 2.16
N PHE A 148 13.89 -4.26 1.17
CA PHE A 148 14.52 -5.56 1.41
C PHE A 148 15.82 -5.43 2.20
N THR A 149 16.59 -4.36 1.97
CA THR A 149 17.81 -4.05 2.73
C THR A 149 17.45 -3.79 4.20
N ASP A 150 16.46 -2.95 4.46
CA ASP A 150 16.05 -2.56 5.81
C ASP A 150 15.53 -3.77 6.61
N ILE A 151 14.73 -4.64 5.99
CA ILE A 151 14.27 -5.91 6.61
C ILE A 151 15.46 -6.82 6.96
N LYS A 152 16.46 -6.93 6.08
CA LYS A 152 17.61 -7.81 6.31
C LYS A 152 18.60 -7.26 7.32
N THR A 153 18.75 -5.94 7.41
CA THR A 153 19.60 -5.29 8.41
C THR A 153 19.00 -5.33 9.81
N SER A 154 17.68 -5.19 9.94
CA SER A 154 16.98 -5.30 11.23
C SER A 154 16.98 -6.73 11.79
N ALA A 155 17.14 -7.75 10.94
CA ALA A 155 17.15 -9.16 11.35
C ALA A 155 18.55 -9.69 11.75
N GLU A 156 19.54 -8.83 12.01
CA GLU A 156 20.93 -9.14 12.48
C GLU A 156 21.73 -10.17 11.63
N LYS A 157 21.23 -10.55 10.44
CA LYS A 157 21.90 -11.55 9.58
C LYS A 157 22.35 -10.92 8.25
N LYS A 158 23.39 -10.12 8.27
CA LYS A 158 24.16 -9.81 7.06
C LYS A 158 24.88 -11.08 6.60
N SER A 159 24.32 -11.82 5.64
CA SER A 159 25.00 -12.93 4.99
C SER A 159 25.37 -12.56 3.55
N PHE A 160 26.40 -13.20 2.99
CA PHE A 160 26.77 -13.03 1.58
C PHE A 160 25.57 -13.27 0.65
N ALA A 161 24.72 -14.24 0.97
CA ALA A 161 23.50 -14.52 0.22
C ALA A 161 22.49 -13.35 0.27
N SER A 162 22.38 -12.61 1.38
CA SER A 162 21.48 -11.45 1.46
C SER A 162 21.95 -10.30 0.56
N ASN A 163 23.25 -10.01 0.53
CA ASN A 163 23.81 -8.98 -0.34
C ASN A 163 23.60 -9.31 -1.82
N PHE A 164 23.80 -10.57 -2.22
CA PHE A 164 23.52 -11.00 -3.59
C PHE A 164 22.07 -10.73 -4.01
N TRP A 165 21.09 -10.98 -3.14
CA TRP A 165 19.69 -10.76 -3.44
C TRP A 165 19.30 -9.29 -3.43
N ILE A 166 19.90 -8.47 -2.56
CA ILE A 166 19.75 -7.00 -2.56
C ILE A 166 20.21 -6.42 -3.90
N GLU A 167 21.43 -6.78 -4.33
CA GLU A 167 21.98 -6.32 -5.61
C GLU A 167 21.15 -6.79 -6.80
N LYS A 168 20.63 -8.00 -6.75
CA LYS A 168 19.78 -8.53 -7.81
C LYS A 168 18.44 -7.80 -7.89
N ARG A 169 17.81 -7.46 -6.76
CA ARG A 169 16.62 -6.61 -6.72
C ARG A 169 16.90 -5.23 -7.27
N LYS A 170 17.98 -4.61 -6.82
CA LYS A 170 18.42 -3.30 -7.29
C LYS A 170 18.55 -3.27 -8.81
N LYS A 171 19.19 -4.29 -9.41
CA LYS A 171 19.31 -4.41 -10.87
C LYS A 171 17.98 -4.59 -11.59
N TYR A 172 17.03 -5.34 -11.04
CA TYR A 172 15.70 -5.45 -11.64
C TYR A 172 14.94 -4.13 -11.59
N GLU A 173 15.00 -3.42 -10.46
CA GLU A 173 14.35 -2.15 -10.28
C GLU A 173 14.96 -1.07 -11.15
N GLU A 174 16.29 -0.98 -11.22
CA GLU A 174 17.04 -0.13 -12.15
C GLU A 174 16.58 -0.34 -13.59
N ARG A 175 16.52 -1.59 -14.06
CA ARG A 175 16.09 -1.89 -15.43
C ARG A 175 14.65 -1.48 -15.69
N MET A 176 13.73 -1.72 -14.75
CA MET A 176 12.34 -1.27 -14.89
C MET A 176 12.24 0.24 -15.00
N LEU A 177 12.99 0.98 -14.19
CA LEU A 177 13.00 2.45 -14.17
C LEU A 177 13.67 3.05 -15.40
N CYS A 178 14.86 2.54 -15.78
CA CYS A 178 15.66 3.12 -16.85
C CYS A 178 15.19 2.71 -18.27
N GLU A 179 14.63 1.52 -18.42
CA GLU A 179 14.17 1.02 -19.71
C GLU A 179 12.71 1.36 -20.02
N SER A 180 11.88 1.69 -19.03
CA SER A 180 10.50 2.17 -19.24
C SER A 180 10.51 3.62 -19.75
N ASP A 181 9.48 3.99 -20.50
CA ASP A 181 9.35 5.35 -21.05
C ASP A 181 8.90 6.35 -19.98
N ALA A 182 8.17 5.87 -18.99
CA ALA A 182 7.83 6.59 -17.76
C ALA A 182 7.64 5.63 -16.60
N SER A 183 7.81 6.15 -15.37
CA SER A 183 7.50 5.39 -14.16
C SER A 183 6.58 6.21 -13.26
N LEU A 184 5.49 5.58 -12.81
CA LEU A 184 4.54 6.13 -11.86
C LEU A 184 4.96 5.70 -10.46
N CYS A 185 5.30 6.66 -9.60
CA CYS A 185 5.74 6.42 -8.22
C CYS A 185 4.70 6.94 -7.25
N ILE A 186 4.30 6.13 -6.26
CA ILE A 186 3.23 6.48 -5.33
C ILE A 186 3.68 7.42 -4.21
N SER A 187 4.96 7.73 -4.11
CA SER A 187 5.58 8.57 -3.09
C SER A 187 6.61 9.51 -3.72
N ASN A 188 6.61 10.78 -3.32
CA ASN A 188 7.65 11.73 -3.71
C ASN A 188 9.01 11.36 -3.09
N SER A 189 9.00 10.81 -1.89
CA SER A 189 10.21 10.32 -1.23
C SER A 189 10.88 9.19 -2.02
N ASP A 190 10.09 8.32 -2.66
CA ASP A 190 10.60 7.25 -3.53
C ASP A 190 11.21 7.83 -4.82
N ILE A 191 10.59 8.88 -5.39
CA ILE A 191 11.15 9.60 -6.56
C ILE A 191 12.53 10.16 -6.24
N ASP A 192 12.71 10.77 -5.07
CA ASP A 192 14.00 11.35 -4.66
C ASP A 192 15.07 10.24 -4.53
N ILE A 193 14.69 9.10 -3.93
CA ILE A 193 15.59 7.94 -3.83
C ILE A 193 15.95 7.39 -5.21
N PHE A 194 14.98 7.23 -6.11
CA PHE A 194 15.23 6.72 -7.45
C PHE A 194 16.12 7.64 -8.27
N LYS A 195 15.94 8.96 -8.18
CA LYS A 195 16.81 9.94 -8.84
C LYS A 195 18.25 9.88 -8.34
N ALA A 196 18.43 9.70 -7.03
CA ALA A 196 19.75 9.59 -6.43
C ALA A 196 20.47 8.28 -6.80
N GLU A 197 19.74 7.16 -6.79
CA GLU A 197 20.30 5.82 -7.01
C GLU A 197 20.46 5.47 -8.51
N PHE A 198 19.56 6.01 -9.37
CA PHE A 198 19.49 5.70 -10.79
C PHE A 198 19.37 6.97 -11.64
N PRO A 199 20.46 7.72 -11.82
CA PRO A 199 20.44 9.03 -12.52
C PRO A 199 20.00 8.95 -13.98
N THR A 200 20.07 7.76 -14.61
CA THR A 200 19.66 7.52 -16.01
C THR A 200 18.16 7.23 -16.17
N THR A 201 17.39 7.28 -15.10
CA THR A 201 15.93 7.10 -15.14
C THR A 201 15.28 8.17 -16.02
N LYS A 202 14.40 7.76 -16.95
CA LYS A 202 13.80 8.68 -17.91
C LYS A 202 12.81 9.63 -17.23
N LYS A 203 11.56 9.23 -17.06
CA LYS A 203 10.50 10.09 -16.52
C LYS A 203 9.89 9.46 -15.27
N LEU A 204 10.03 10.14 -14.14
CA LEU A 204 9.37 9.78 -12.89
C LEU A 204 8.19 10.73 -12.66
N VAL A 205 7.00 10.19 -12.45
CA VAL A 205 5.77 10.95 -12.22
C VAL A 205 5.16 10.54 -10.90
N PHE A 206 4.84 11.51 -10.06
CA PHE A 206 4.13 11.24 -8.81
C PHE A 206 2.69 10.83 -9.08
N ALA A 207 2.35 9.63 -8.64
CA ALA A 207 1.05 9.00 -8.80
C ALA A 207 0.43 8.74 -7.41
N LYS A 208 -0.17 9.79 -6.83
CA LYS A 208 -0.81 9.70 -5.51
C LYS A 208 -1.86 8.57 -5.47
N PRO A 209 -2.04 7.85 -4.35
CA PRO A 209 -3.02 6.77 -4.28
C PRO A 209 -4.47 7.26 -4.50
N LEU A 210 -5.13 6.83 -5.55
CA LEU A 210 -6.53 7.16 -5.88
C LEU A 210 -7.49 6.14 -5.23
N ILE A 211 -7.52 6.07 -3.91
CA ILE A 211 -8.32 5.11 -3.16
C ILE A 211 -9.47 5.83 -2.45
N LYS A 212 -10.71 5.47 -2.78
CA LYS A 212 -11.90 5.96 -2.08
C LYS A 212 -12.22 5.05 -0.91
N PHE A 213 -12.30 5.63 0.27
CA PHE A 213 -12.77 4.97 1.47
C PHE A 213 -14.19 5.43 1.78
N ALA A 214 -15.03 4.48 2.23
CA ALA A 214 -16.35 4.83 2.76
C ALA A 214 -16.19 5.64 4.04
N LYS A 215 -16.88 6.77 4.13
CA LYS A 215 -16.92 7.59 5.32
C LYS A 215 -17.63 6.84 6.44
N ILE A 216 -17.03 6.75 7.59
CA ILE A 216 -17.53 5.97 8.74
C ILE A 216 -17.95 6.88 9.88
N LYS A 217 -17.16 7.91 10.19
CA LYS A 217 -17.48 8.89 11.23
C LYS A 217 -18.21 10.11 10.67
N SER A 218 -19.15 10.62 11.45
CA SER A 218 -19.83 11.88 11.25
C SER A 218 -19.43 12.90 12.32
N LYS A 219 -19.78 14.16 12.14
CA LYS A 219 -19.58 15.20 13.16
C LYS A 219 -20.23 14.87 14.50
N GLU A 220 -21.38 14.18 14.48
CA GLU A 220 -22.08 13.78 15.69
C GLU A 220 -21.27 12.78 16.52
N ASP A 221 -20.57 11.85 15.85
CA ASP A 221 -19.70 10.88 16.52
C ASP A 221 -18.52 11.54 17.26
N LEU A 222 -18.14 12.75 16.87
CA LEU A 222 -17.03 13.48 17.48
C LEU A 222 -17.39 14.23 18.77
N ARG A 223 -18.70 14.33 19.10
CA ARG A 223 -19.15 15.06 20.29
C ARG A 223 -18.73 14.39 21.59
N LYS A 224 -18.62 13.06 21.58
CA LYS A 224 -18.14 12.27 22.71
C LYS A 224 -16.70 11.83 22.44
N PHE A 225 -15.93 11.71 23.51
CA PHE A 225 -14.57 11.18 23.48
C PHE A 225 -14.47 10.05 24.49
N GLY A 226 -14.45 8.82 24.00
CA GLY A 226 -14.49 7.59 24.82
C GLY A 226 -13.11 7.04 25.17
N LYS A 227 -12.03 7.78 24.89
CA LYS A 227 -10.62 7.41 25.18
C LYS A 227 -10.18 6.13 24.46
N LYS A 228 -10.73 5.85 23.27
CA LYS A 228 -10.39 4.70 22.46
C LYS A 228 -9.48 5.10 21.32
N LEU A 229 -8.26 4.56 21.31
CA LEU A 229 -7.24 4.80 20.29
C LEU A 229 -7.18 3.60 19.34
N LEU A 230 -6.90 3.86 18.06
CA LEU A 230 -6.89 2.86 16.99
C LEU A 230 -5.57 2.89 16.22
N VAL A 231 -4.94 1.74 16.04
CA VAL A 231 -3.87 1.54 15.06
C VAL A 231 -4.30 0.47 14.07
N VAL A 232 -4.33 0.80 12.78
CA VAL A 232 -4.67 -0.14 11.70
C VAL A 232 -3.46 -0.40 10.81
N GLY A 233 -3.23 -1.68 10.46
CA GLY A 233 -2.21 -2.03 9.48
C GLY A 233 -1.76 -3.49 9.53
N SER A 234 -0.92 -3.90 8.56
CA SER A 234 -0.23 -5.19 8.63
C SER A 234 0.69 -5.22 9.85
N MET A 235 0.44 -6.17 10.74
CA MET A 235 1.17 -6.30 12.01
C MET A 235 2.42 -7.19 11.89
N ASP A 236 2.77 -7.62 10.65
CA ASP A 236 4.01 -8.30 10.27
C ASP A 236 4.97 -7.40 9.46
N TRP A 237 4.56 -6.16 9.15
CA TRP A 237 5.39 -5.19 8.43
C TRP A 237 6.25 -4.42 9.43
N TYR A 238 7.58 -4.59 9.35
CA TYR A 238 8.51 -4.11 10.37
C TYR A 238 8.38 -2.60 10.72
N PRO A 239 8.15 -1.66 9.78
CA PRO A 239 7.95 -0.26 10.15
C PRO A 239 6.69 -0.02 11.01
N ASN A 240 5.64 -0.84 10.79
CA ASN A 240 4.46 -0.80 11.66
C ASN A 240 4.77 -1.38 13.03
N VAL A 241 5.46 -2.54 13.08
CA VAL A 241 5.81 -3.21 14.34
C VAL A 241 6.68 -2.31 15.21
N ASN A 242 7.73 -1.73 14.64
CA ASN A 242 8.63 -0.83 15.35
C ASN A 242 7.90 0.43 15.86
N GLY A 243 7.09 1.04 15.00
CA GLY A 243 6.32 2.23 15.37
C GLY A 243 5.26 1.96 16.45
N ILE A 244 4.56 0.82 16.36
CA ILE A 244 3.58 0.40 17.36
C ILE A 244 4.26 0.11 18.70
N GLU A 245 5.37 -0.62 18.70
CA GLU A 245 6.12 -0.94 19.90
C GLU A 245 6.58 0.34 20.62
N TRP A 246 7.19 1.26 19.87
CA TRP A 246 7.58 2.56 20.41
C TRP A 246 6.36 3.33 20.96
N PHE A 247 5.25 3.43 20.22
CA PHE A 247 4.07 4.16 20.67
C PHE A 247 3.47 3.55 21.93
N VAL A 248 3.41 2.23 22.02
CA VAL A 248 2.87 1.53 23.19
C VAL A 248 3.75 1.77 24.41
N GLU A 249 5.07 1.63 24.29
CA GLU A 249 5.97 1.71 25.41
C GLU A 249 6.16 3.15 25.92
N ASP A 250 6.36 4.09 24.98
CA ASP A 250 6.73 5.46 25.32
C ASP A 250 5.52 6.41 25.49
N VAL A 251 4.34 6.06 24.90
CA VAL A 251 3.16 6.93 24.92
C VAL A 251 1.97 6.27 25.60
N PHE A 252 1.52 5.10 25.11
CA PHE A 252 0.26 4.54 25.54
C PHE A 252 0.28 3.99 26.98
N ILE A 253 1.31 3.23 27.36
CA ILE A 253 1.42 2.68 28.73
C ILE A 253 1.48 3.80 29.77
N PRO A 254 2.29 4.86 29.62
CA PRO A 254 2.23 6.02 30.51
C PRO A 254 0.85 6.68 30.57
N LEU A 255 0.18 6.85 29.40
CA LEU A 255 -1.14 7.42 29.32
C LEU A 255 -2.20 6.57 30.05
N ALA A 256 -2.20 5.25 29.84
CA ALA A 256 -3.12 4.31 30.50
C ALA A 256 -2.86 4.19 32.01
N LYS A 257 -1.63 4.38 32.46
CA LYS A 257 -1.30 4.46 33.90
C LYS A 257 -1.89 5.70 34.55
N SER A 258 -1.88 6.84 33.86
CA SER A 258 -2.45 8.10 34.35
C SER A 258 -3.98 8.14 34.27
N ASP A 259 -4.55 7.43 33.30
CA ASP A 259 -6.02 7.37 33.07
C ASP A 259 -6.38 5.97 32.54
N PRO A 260 -6.77 5.03 33.43
CA PRO A 260 -7.04 3.62 33.07
C PRO A 260 -8.24 3.39 32.14
N GLU A 261 -9.02 4.42 31.84
CA GLU A 261 -10.13 4.29 30.88
C GLU A 261 -9.66 4.28 29.40
N TYR A 262 -8.40 4.68 29.15
CA TYR A 262 -7.86 4.59 27.79
C TYR A 262 -7.76 3.13 27.33
N LYS A 263 -8.17 2.90 26.08
CA LYS A 263 -8.02 1.60 25.39
C LYS A 263 -7.31 1.80 24.06
N LEU A 264 -6.46 0.85 23.69
CA LEU A 264 -5.75 0.82 22.41
C LEU A 264 -6.14 -0.42 21.62
N TYR A 265 -6.70 -0.23 20.45
CA TYR A 265 -7.02 -1.29 19.49
C TYR A 265 -5.91 -1.39 18.46
N LEU A 266 -5.23 -2.54 18.40
CA LEU A 266 -4.23 -2.90 17.40
C LEU A 266 -4.90 -3.84 16.40
N VAL A 267 -5.36 -3.29 15.28
CA VAL A 267 -6.20 -3.99 14.30
C VAL A 267 -5.41 -4.29 13.05
N GLY A 268 -5.21 -5.58 12.75
CA GLY A 268 -4.52 -5.97 11.54
C GLY A 268 -4.10 -7.43 11.48
N ARG A 269 -3.83 -7.85 10.26
CA ARG A 269 -3.47 -9.24 9.96
C ARG A 269 -2.07 -9.59 10.44
N LYS A 270 -1.87 -10.87 10.77
CA LYS A 270 -0.58 -11.50 11.06
C LYS A 270 0.22 -10.76 12.14
N PRO A 271 -0.30 -10.59 13.36
CA PRO A 271 0.44 -9.93 14.41
C PRO A 271 1.76 -10.65 14.69
N ASP A 272 2.85 -9.89 14.62
CA ASP A 272 4.19 -10.30 15.05
C ASP A 272 4.16 -10.66 16.54
N ASP A 273 5.09 -11.51 16.99
CA ASP A 273 5.12 -11.95 18.39
C ASP A 273 5.41 -10.78 19.35
N ARG A 274 6.12 -9.74 18.91
CA ARG A 274 6.31 -8.50 19.67
C ARG A 274 4.97 -7.81 19.93
N ILE A 275 4.11 -7.71 18.89
CA ILE A 275 2.77 -7.09 19.02
C ILE A 275 1.86 -7.90 19.95
N LYS A 276 1.89 -9.25 19.88
CA LYS A 276 1.11 -10.11 20.78
C LYS A 276 1.52 -9.89 22.24
N LYS A 277 2.83 -9.84 22.50
CA LYS A 277 3.38 -9.57 23.84
C LYS A 277 2.95 -8.22 24.40
N LEU A 278 2.74 -7.19 23.59
CA LEU A 278 2.21 -5.91 24.03
C LEU A 278 0.79 -6.05 24.60
N GLY A 279 -0.07 -6.85 23.96
CA GLY A 279 -1.41 -7.15 24.47
C GLY A 279 -1.40 -7.95 25.77
N GLU A 280 -0.42 -8.83 25.96
CA GLU A 280 -0.24 -9.58 27.22
C GLU A 280 0.30 -8.68 28.36
N LYS A 281 1.08 -7.65 28.02
CA LYS A 281 1.72 -6.74 28.99
C LYS A 281 0.76 -5.72 29.61
N CYS A 282 -0.34 -5.37 28.92
CA CYS A 282 -1.27 -4.34 29.34
C CYS A 282 -2.70 -4.70 28.90
N GLU A 283 -3.62 -4.87 29.88
CA GLU A 283 -5.04 -5.23 29.64
C GLU A 283 -5.83 -4.20 28.83
N ASN A 284 -5.34 -2.95 28.78
CA ASN A 284 -5.93 -1.88 27.99
C ASN A 284 -5.59 -1.97 26.48
N ILE A 285 -4.75 -2.95 26.08
CA ILE A 285 -4.34 -3.15 24.69
C ILE A 285 -5.08 -4.36 24.13
N ILE A 286 -5.85 -4.13 23.07
CA ILE A 286 -6.62 -5.16 22.38
C ILE A 286 -5.97 -5.46 21.03
N VAL A 287 -5.34 -6.63 20.88
CA VAL A 287 -4.77 -7.12 19.63
C VAL A 287 -5.78 -8.02 18.93
N THR A 288 -6.38 -7.54 17.85
CA THR A 288 -7.49 -8.26 17.21
C THR A 288 -7.05 -9.38 16.26
N GLY A 289 -5.84 -9.27 15.71
CA GLY A 289 -5.46 -10.09 14.57
C GLY A 289 -6.23 -9.70 13.30
N SER A 290 -6.42 -10.68 12.39
CA SER A 290 -7.17 -10.47 11.16
C SER A 290 -8.67 -10.32 11.45
N VAL A 291 -9.27 -9.29 10.87
CA VAL A 291 -10.71 -9.01 10.96
C VAL A 291 -11.32 -8.96 9.56
N ASP A 292 -12.62 -9.21 9.43
CA ASP A 292 -13.33 -9.14 8.15
C ASP A 292 -13.45 -7.71 7.64
N SER A 293 -13.68 -6.74 8.55
CA SER A 293 -13.69 -5.31 8.24
C SER A 293 -13.08 -4.51 9.39
N VAL A 294 -12.32 -3.46 9.02
CA VAL A 294 -11.79 -2.48 9.98
C VAL A 294 -12.80 -1.38 10.32
N ASP A 295 -13.90 -1.27 9.58
CA ASP A 295 -14.89 -0.20 9.70
C ASP A 295 -15.54 -0.11 11.09
N PRO A 296 -15.89 -1.21 11.76
CA PRO A 296 -16.42 -1.16 13.12
C PRO A 296 -15.45 -0.48 14.11
N TYR A 297 -14.14 -0.71 13.95
CA TYR A 297 -13.13 -0.11 14.82
C TYR A 297 -12.96 1.39 14.53
N TYR A 298 -13.01 1.80 13.26
CA TYR A 298 -13.05 3.21 12.90
C TYR A 298 -14.30 3.91 13.45
N LYS A 299 -15.45 3.22 13.51
CA LYS A 299 -16.68 3.75 14.11
C LYS A 299 -16.58 3.90 15.62
N GLU A 300 -16.01 2.91 16.28
CA GLU A 300 -15.94 2.83 17.75
C GLU A 300 -14.87 3.74 18.35
N CYS A 301 -13.68 3.83 17.73
CA CYS A 301 -12.54 4.55 18.28
C CYS A 301 -12.62 6.06 18.02
N ASP A 302 -11.95 6.85 18.86
CA ASP A 302 -11.99 8.31 18.83
C ASP A 302 -10.85 8.91 18.02
N VAL A 303 -9.68 8.28 18.06
CA VAL A 303 -8.45 8.76 17.42
C VAL A 303 -7.75 7.61 16.71
N SER A 304 -7.39 7.83 15.45
CA SER A 304 -6.43 6.98 14.75
C SER A 304 -5.00 7.40 15.06
N ILE A 305 -4.14 6.46 15.33
CA ILE A 305 -2.71 6.68 15.62
C ILE A 305 -1.88 6.06 14.51
N ILE A 306 -1.00 6.87 13.89
CA ILE A 306 -0.12 6.42 12.79
C ILE A 306 1.34 6.67 13.19
N PRO A 307 1.94 5.80 14.01
CA PRO A 307 3.30 5.94 14.51
C PRO A 307 4.30 5.25 13.58
N VAL A 308 4.40 5.70 12.33
CA VAL A 308 5.31 5.13 11.33
C VAL A 308 6.44 6.13 11.07
N PHE A 309 7.68 5.73 11.31
CA PHE A 309 8.85 6.62 11.26
C PHE A 309 9.88 6.21 10.19
N GLU A 310 9.62 5.12 9.46
CA GLU A 310 10.55 4.55 8.49
C GLU A 310 9.80 3.81 7.36
N GLY A 311 10.56 3.32 6.37
CA GLY A 311 10.03 2.57 5.23
C GLY A 311 9.74 3.44 4.02
N THR A 312 9.57 2.80 2.85
CA THR A 312 9.29 3.44 1.55
C THR A 312 7.82 3.31 1.16
N GLY A 313 7.40 3.91 0.06
CA GLY A 313 6.02 3.91 -0.41
C GLY A 313 5.07 4.82 0.35
N ALA A 314 3.91 5.10 -0.22
CA ALA A 314 2.88 5.89 0.43
C ALA A 314 2.23 5.15 1.60
N LYS A 315 1.97 5.85 2.69
CA LYS A 315 1.34 5.30 3.90
C LYS A 315 -0.19 5.34 3.74
N ILE A 316 -0.76 4.38 3.02
CA ILE A 316 -2.21 4.32 2.69
C ILE A 316 -3.13 4.51 3.91
N LYS A 317 -2.68 4.09 5.09
CA LYS A 317 -3.42 4.29 6.35
C LYS A 317 -3.69 5.77 6.70
N VAL A 318 -2.85 6.70 6.21
CA VAL A 318 -3.09 8.15 6.33
C VAL A 318 -4.35 8.50 5.55
N LEU A 319 -4.39 8.12 4.28
CA LEU A 319 -5.54 8.35 3.41
C LEU A 319 -6.80 7.61 3.91
N GLU A 320 -6.63 6.41 4.45
CA GLU A 320 -7.73 5.63 5.03
C GLU A 320 -8.35 6.36 6.22
N SER A 321 -7.54 6.84 7.15
CA SER A 321 -8.03 7.58 8.33
C SER A 321 -8.74 8.88 7.94
N LEU A 322 -8.19 9.63 6.98
CA LEU A 322 -8.82 10.83 6.42
C LEU A 322 -10.16 10.49 5.77
N GLY A 323 -10.19 9.51 4.87
CA GLY A 323 -11.40 9.13 4.13
C GLY A 323 -12.50 8.57 5.02
N LYS A 324 -12.14 7.91 6.14
CA LYS A 324 -13.12 7.41 7.13
C LYS A 324 -13.59 8.46 8.12
N GLY A 325 -12.98 9.65 8.13
CA GLY A 325 -13.39 10.80 8.94
C GLY A 325 -13.00 10.71 10.41
N ILE A 326 -11.94 9.96 10.77
CA ILE A 326 -11.51 9.84 12.16
C ILE A 326 -10.39 10.86 12.47
N PRO A 327 -10.49 11.66 13.56
CA PRO A 327 -9.38 12.48 14.04
C PRO A 327 -8.12 11.64 14.19
N THR A 328 -7.00 12.12 13.69
CA THR A 328 -5.77 11.32 13.57
C THR A 328 -4.57 12.04 14.15
N VAL A 329 -3.74 11.31 14.90
CA VAL A 329 -2.38 11.71 15.28
C VAL A 329 -1.40 10.89 14.44
N CYS A 330 -0.64 11.57 13.62
CA CYS A 330 0.23 10.97 12.61
C CYS A 330 1.66 11.47 12.76
N SER A 331 2.65 10.60 12.55
CA SER A 331 4.03 11.04 12.44
C SER A 331 4.24 11.94 11.22
N ASP A 332 5.14 12.90 11.33
CA ASP A 332 5.57 13.76 10.22
C ASP A 332 6.11 12.94 9.04
N PHE A 333 6.83 11.85 9.33
CA PHE A 333 7.30 10.91 8.32
C PHE A 333 6.15 10.28 7.52
N ALA A 334 5.09 9.80 8.18
CA ALA A 334 3.97 9.17 7.48
C ALA A 334 3.10 10.18 6.72
N ALA A 335 3.02 11.41 7.19
CA ALA A 335 2.24 12.49 6.58
C ALA A 335 2.93 13.13 5.36
N LYS A 336 4.24 12.97 5.21
CA LYS A 336 5.10 13.70 4.26
C LYS A 336 4.60 13.66 2.80
N ASP A 337 4.15 12.48 2.34
CA ASP A 337 3.72 12.31 0.94
C ASP A 337 2.34 12.91 0.63
N TYR A 338 1.60 13.35 1.67
CA TYR A 338 0.23 13.87 1.55
C TYR A 338 0.14 15.38 1.69
N LEU A 339 1.27 16.07 1.94
CA LEU A 339 1.36 17.54 2.09
C LEU A 339 0.35 18.09 3.12
N LEU A 340 0.17 17.40 4.22
CA LEU A 340 -0.75 17.77 5.29
C LEU A 340 -0.13 18.87 6.16
N ASN A 341 -0.87 19.94 6.40
CA ASN A 341 -0.39 21.19 7.01
C ASN A 341 -0.89 21.40 8.45
N ASN A 342 -1.04 20.34 9.25
CA ASN A 342 -1.57 20.41 10.62
C ASN A 342 -3.01 20.97 10.72
N GLY A 343 -3.79 20.78 9.67
CA GLY A 343 -5.17 21.16 9.63
C GLY A 343 -6.11 19.97 9.45
N GLU A 344 -5.68 19.00 8.67
CA GLU A 344 -6.42 17.79 8.34
C GLU A 344 -6.20 16.68 9.38
N MET A 345 -5.09 16.74 10.11
CA MET A 345 -4.76 15.85 11.23
C MET A 345 -3.68 16.48 12.11
N MET A 346 -3.42 15.87 13.26
CA MET A 346 -2.32 16.26 14.15
C MET A 346 -1.04 15.58 13.67
N VAL A 347 -0.19 16.32 12.95
CA VAL A 347 1.12 15.85 12.49
C VAL A 347 2.17 16.19 13.55
N VAL A 348 2.90 15.19 14.03
CA VAL A 348 3.85 15.31 15.13
C VAL A 348 5.15 14.55 14.85
N PRO A 349 6.30 15.02 15.36
CA PRO A 349 7.56 14.30 15.25
C PRO A 349 7.56 13.04 16.13
N GLN A 350 8.55 12.16 15.94
CA GLN A 350 8.79 11.00 16.82
C GLN A 350 9.19 11.46 18.23
N ASN A 351 8.22 11.91 18.97
CA ASN A 351 8.39 12.39 20.33
C ASN A 351 7.17 12.04 21.20
N ALA A 352 7.38 11.34 22.31
CA ALA A 352 6.30 10.85 23.16
C ALA A 352 5.41 11.97 23.69
N LYS A 353 6.00 13.08 24.16
CA LYS A 353 5.25 14.24 24.66
C LYS A 353 4.42 14.91 23.57
N ALA A 354 4.92 14.93 22.32
CA ALA A 354 4.19 15.50 21.19
C ALA A 354 2.95 14.67 20.86
N PHE A 355 3.06 13.32 20.82
CA PHE A 355 1.92 12.42 20.64
C PHE A 355 0.91 12.55 21.77
N GLU A 356 1.37 12.52 23.04
CA GLU A 356 0.52 12.70 24.22
C GLU A 356 -0.22 14.04 24.19
N SER A 357 0.49 15.13 23.92
CA SER A 357 -0.11 16.48 23.81
C SER A 357 -1.18 16.55 22.72
N ALA A 358 -0.94 15.94 21.55
CA ALA A 358 -1.89 15.88 20.46
C ALA A 358 -3.15 15.07 20.85
N ILE A 359 -2.99 13.91 21.50
CA ILE A 359 -4.11 13.10 22.00
C ILE A 359 -4.91 13.89 23.04
N ASN A 360 -4.25 14.55 23.99
CA ASN A 360 -4.89 15.35 25.03
C ASN A 360 -5.62 16.56 24.45
N LYS A 361 -5.11 17.20 23.40
CA LYS A 361 -5.79 18.29 22.70
C LYS A 361 -7.07 17.80 22.02
N LEU A 362 -7.02 16.62 21.36
CA LEU A 362 -8.21 16.00 20.76
C LEU A 362 -9.23 15.60 21.84
N LYS A 363 -8.77 15.09 23.00
CA LYS A 363 -9.64 14.76 24.14
C LYS A 363 -10.36 15.98 24.68
N SER A 364 -9.63 17.07 24.94
CA SER A 364 -10.14 18.24 25.67
C SER A 364 -10.95 19.21 24.81
N SER A 365 -10.77 19.24 23.47
CA SER A 365 -11.38 20.23 22.61
C SER A 365 -12.25 19.61 21.51
N LEU A 366 -13.57 19.76 21.67
CA LEU A 366 -14.54 19.44 20.61
C LEU A 366 -14.32 20.33 19.38
N GLU A 367 -14.03 21.61 19.59
CA GLU A 367 -13.76 22.56 18.52
C GLU A 367 -12.59 22.10 17.64
N THR A 368 -11.50 21.62 18.26
CA THR A 368 -10.36 21.07 17.53
C THR A 368 -10.77 19.84 16.69
N ARG A 369 -11.56 18.93 17.25
CA ARG A 369 -12.04 17.76 16.51
C ARG A 369 -12.91 18.14 15.32
N MET A 370 -13.81 19.10 15.48
CA MET A 370 -14.68 19.60 14.43
C MET A 370 -13.88 20.32 13.31
N ALA A 371 -12.94 21.18 13.69
CA ALA A 371 -12.09 21.89 12.73
C ALA A 371 -11.23 20.95 11.89
N ILE A 372 -10.65 19.90 12.52
CA ILE A 372 -9.91 18.86 11.81
C ILE A 372 -10.82 18.10 10.84
N TYR A 373 -12.01 17.73 11.29
CA TYR A 373 -12.97 17.02 10.47
C TYR A 373 -13.37 17.81 9.21
N ASP A 374 -13.67 19.10 9.35
CA ASP A 374 -14.02 19.97 8.21
C ASP A 374 -12.88 20.05 7.19
N LYS A 375 -11.64 20.15 7.67
CA LYS A 375 -10.46 20.17 6.80
C LYS A 375 -10.19 18.82 6.16
N MET A 376 -10.41 17.71 6.86
CA MET A 376 -10.36 16.36 6.25
C MET A 376 -11.36 16.23 5.10
N GLU A 377 -12.61 16.68 5.28
CA GLU A 377 -13.62 16.64 4.22
C GLU A 377 -13.17 17.44 3.01
N GLN A 378 -12.79 18.69 3.21
CA GLN A 378 -12.30 19.56 2.14
C GLN A 378 -11.07 18.97 1.41
N TYR A 379 -10.12 18.39 2.15
CA TYR A 379 -8.96 17.72 1.57
C TYR A 379 -9.37 16.52 0.71
N MET A 380 -10.26 15.68 1.22
CA MET A 380 -10.70 14.47 0.53
C MET A 380 -11.56 14.77 -0.71
N GLU A 381 -12.37 15.83 -0.72
CA GLU A 381 -13.12 16.28 -1.89
C GLU A 381 -12.19 16.59 -3.08
N ASN A 382 -11.08 17.27 -2.81
CA ASN A 382 -10.10 17.68 -3.83
C ASN A 382 -9.05 16.61 -4.14
N TYR A 383 -8.98 15.55 -3.33
CA TYR A 383 -7.92 14.54 -3.41
C TYR A 383 -8.01 13.65 -4.66
N TYR A 384 -9.20 13.37 -5.15
CA TYR A 384 -9.43 12.30 -6.15
C TYR A 384 -9.17 12.70 -7.59
N GLU A 385 -8.69 13.89 -7.85
CA GLU A 385 -8.28 14.30 -9.19
C GLU A 385 -6.98 13.59 -9.59
N ILE A 386 -7.01 12.94 -10.78
CA ILE A 386 -5.82 12.36 -11.36
C ILE A 386 -4.86 13.47 -11.83
N ASN A 387 -3.57 13.27 -11.58
CA ASN A 387 -2.56 14.20 -12.10
C ASN A 387 -2.65 14.29 -13.64
N PRO A 388 -2.87 15.49 -14.21
CA PRO A 388 -2.96 15.69 -15.66
C PRO A 388 -1.74 15.19 -16.44
N GLU A 389 -0.56 15.21 -15.81
CA GLU A 389 0.66 14.68 -16.40
C GLU A 389 0.59 13.17 -16.64
N ILE A 390 -0.14 12.44 -15.76
CA ILE A 390 -0.38 11.01 -15.93
C ILE A 390 -1.36 10.80 -17.09
N VAL A 391 -2.44 11.56 -17.16
CA VAL A 391 -3.42 11.44 -18.27
C VAL A 391 -2.73 11.59 -19.62
N LYS A 392 -1.85 12.60 -19.77
CA LYS A 392 -1.06 12.82 -21.00
C LYS A 392 -0.13 11.67 -21.39
N LEU A 393 0.23 10.78 -20.47
CA LEU A 393 0.99 9.58 -20.82
C LEU A 393 0.14 8.54 -21.56
N PHE A 394 -1.19 8.60 -21.41
CA PHE A 394 -2.13 7.62 -21.96
C PHE A 394 -2.99 8.16 -23.11
N GLU A 395 -2.89 9.43 -23.42
CA GLU A 395 -3.40 10.07 -24.64
C GLU A 395 -2.40 9.90 -25.81
#